data_4eb4e50425fc3461e0100e458c3da769
#
_entry.id   4eb4e50425fc3461e0100e458c3da769
#
_cell.length_a   1.000
_cell.length_b   1.000
_cell.length_c   1.000
_cell.angle_alpha   90.00
_cell.angle_beta   90.00
_cell.angle_gamma   90.00
#
_symmetry.space_group_name_H-M   'P 1'
#
loop_
_entity.id
_entity.type
_entity.pdbx_description
1 polymer ?
#
loop_
_entity_poly.entity_id
_entity_poly.type
_entity_poly.pdbx_seq_one_letter_code
_entity_poly.pdbx_strand_id
1 'polypeptide(L)'
;MALSYPDPELSDDVVRLRCWNEGDLDCVMEASADSRIPQGTTVPPVFTAELGFAFIERQWSRAETGEGISLAVADVSTDEARGVAVLLVRPQPGVVGIGYWVVPRARGRGLATHSVGLLSHWALAEGGIARVEAWVEPENTVSQRVLEVAGFRREGVLRSFLSYAESRADAVVFSRTVADVW
;
A
#
# COMPACT_ATOMS: atom_id res chain seq x y z
N MET A 1 -17.12 -8.82 1.04
CA MET A 1 -16.16 -9.48 1.97
C MET A 1 -15.53 -8.37 2.79
N ALA A 2 -15.55 -8.45 4.10
CA ALA A 2 -14.85 -7.50 4.95
C ALA A 2 -13.45 -8.06 5.24
N LEU A 3 -12.41 -7.24 5.04
CA LEU A 3 -11.07 -7.56 5.49
C LEU A 3 -10.93 -7.13 6.96
N SER A 4 -10.36 -7.99 7.79
CA SER A 4 -9.89 -7.65 9.13
C SER A 4 -8.39 -7.39 9.13
N TYR A 5 -7.91 -6.66 10.11
CA TYR A 5 -6.47 -6.51 10.31
C TYR A 5 -5.82 -7.86 10.69
N PRO A 6 -4.56 -8.08 10.27
CA PRO A 6 -3.82 -9.26 10.75
C PRO A 6 -3.63 -9.23 12.26
N ASP A 7 -3.82 -10.39 12.90
CA ASP A 7 -3.56 -10.60 14.32
C ASP A 7 -2.83 -11.94 14.48
N PRO A 8 -1.56 -11.94 14.93
CA PRO A 8 -0.74 -10.77 15.32
C PRO A 8 -0.36 -9.86 14.14
N GLU A 9 0.15 -8.66 14.44
CA GLU A 9 0.73 -7.75 13.44
C GLU A 9 1.81 -8.43 12.60
N LEU A 10 1.89 -8.08 11.33
CA LEU A 10 2.90 -8.64 10.43
C LEU A 10 4.24 -7.93 10.61
N SER A 11 5.31 -8.69 10.79
CA SER A 11 6.66 -8.12 10.88
C SER A 11 7.73 -9.09 10.40
N ASP A 12 8.85 -8.54 9.99
CA ASP A 12 10.11 -9.24 9.75
C ASP A 12 11.27 -8.46 10.39
N ASP A 13 12.50 -8.68 9.95
CA ASP A 13 13.69 -7.99 10.44
C ASP A 13 13.89 -6.57 9.89
N VAL A 14 13.01 -6.12 8.98
CA VAL A 14 13.08 -4.81 8.30
C VAL A 14 11.89 -3.92 8.65
N VAL A 15 10.67 -4.47 8.60
CA VAL A 15 9.44 -3.71 8.78
C VAL A 15 8.47 -4.35 9.77
N ARG A 16 7.66 -3.51 10.38
CA ARG A 16 6.41 -3.87 11.06
C ARG A 16 5.24 -3.21 10.36
N LEU A 17 4.21 -3.98 10.05
CA LEU A 17 2.94 -3.48 9.52
C LEU A 17 1.93 -3.44 10.67
N ARG A 18 1.66 -2.25 11.15
CA ARG A 18 0.77 -2.00 12.28
C ARG A 18 -0.35 -1.01 11.96
N CYS A 19 -1.34 -0.90 12.80
CA CYS A 19 -2.32 0.17 12.68
C CYS A 19 -1.64 1.55 12.78
N TRP A 20 -2.20 2.52 12.06
CA TRP A 20 -1.84 3.92 12.20
C TRP A 20 -2.19 4.42 13.60
N ASN A 21 -1.42 5.35 14.13
CA ASN A 21 -1.69 6.05 15.38
C ASN A 21 -1.44 7.55 15.25
N GLU A 22 -1.90 8.33 16.21
CA GLU A 22 -1.78 9.80 16.19
C GLU A 22 -0.32 10.30 16.18
N GLY A 23 0.63 9.49 16.67
CA GLY A 23 2.06 9.81 16.64
C GLY A 23 2.70 9.73 15.25
N ASP A 24 1.98 9.23 14.23
CA ASP A 24 2.50 9.05 12.88
C ASP A 24 2.38 10.30 11.99
N LEU A 25 1.98 11.45 12.55
CA LEU A 25 1.81 12.72 11.81
C LEU A 25 3.06 13.15 11.04
N ASP A 26 4.26 12.92 11.59
CA ASP A 26 5.52 13.25 10.92
C ASP A 26 5.69 12.49 9.60
N CYS A 27 5.24 11.24 9.55
CA CYS A 27 5.22 10.45 8.32
C CYS A 27 4.28 11.07 7.28
N VAL A 28 3.09 11.51 7.69
CA VAL A 28 2.12 12.16 6.80
C VAL A 28 2.65 13.51 6.31
N MET A 29 3.28 14.27 7.19
CA MET A 29 3.91 15.57 6.84
C MET A 29 5.00 15.38 5.78
N GLU A 30 5.89 14.42 5.97
CA GLU A 30 6.94 14.11 5.01
C GLU A 30 6.38 13.60 3.67
N ALA A 31 5.33 12.77 3.72
CA ALA A 31 4.65 12.29 2.53
C ALA A 31 3.96 13.42 1.75
N SER A 32 3.39 14.41 2.44
CA SER A 32 2.78 15.60 1.83
C SER A 32 3.79 16.46 1.06
N ALA A 33 5.05 16.48 1.52
CA ALA A 33 6.12 17.23 0.88
C ALA A 33 6.70 16.54 -0.38
N ASP A 34 6.38 15.26 -0.60
CA ASP A 34 6.80 14.52 -1.79
C ASP A 34 5.95 14.92 -3.01
N SER A 35 6.58 15.12 -4.16
CA SER A 35 5.90 15.57 -5.38
C SER A 35 4.98 14.50 -6.01
N ARG A 36 5.16 13.22 -5.69
CA ARG A 36 4.44 12.09 -6.31
C ARG A 36 3.38 11.48 -5.40
N ILE A 37 3.66 11.36 -4.09
CA ILE A 37 2.76 10.68 -3.16
C ILE A 37 1.36 11.29 -3.16
N PRO A 38 1.17 12.63 -3.04
CA PRO A 38 -0.17 13.22 -3.06
C PRO A 38 -0.93 13.06 -4.38
N GLN A 39 -0.20 12.94 -5.51
CA GLN A 39 -0.84 12.84 -6.84
C GLN A 39 -1.62 11.53 -7.04
N GLY A 40 -1.16 10.44 -6.45
CA GLY A 40 -1.74 9.09 -6.61
C GLY A 40 -2.37 8.53 -5.35
N THR A 41 -2.50 9.32 -4.28
CA THR A 41 -2.95 8.83 -2.97
C THR A 41 -3.90 9.83 -2.30
N THR A 42 -4.35 9.50 -1.09
CA THR A 42 -5.18 10.37 -0.25
C THR A 42 -4.36 11.25 0.71
N VAL A 43 -3.04 11.25 0.59
CA VAL A 43 -2.16 12.15 1.34
C VAL A 43 -2.44 13.58 0.91
N PRO A 44 -2.63 14.53 1.85
CA PRO A 44 -2.90 15.91 1.50
C PRO A 44 -1.68 16.56 0.83
N PRO A 45 -1.85 17.32 -0.28
CA PRO A 45 -0.73 17.98 -0.97
C PRO A 45 -0.14 19.15 -0.18
N VAL A 46 -0.87 19.66 0.80
CA VAL A 46 -0.42 20.67 1.75
C VAL A 46 -0.70 20.13 3.15
N PHE A 47 0.34 20.01 3.95
CA PHE A 47 0.22 19.50 5.31
C PHE A 47 -0.31 20.57 6.28
N THR A 48 -1.32 20.20 7.04
CA THR A 48 -1.66 20.79 8.34
C THR A 48 -1.89 19.63 9.31
N ALA A 49 -1.76 19.86 10.61
CA ALA A 49 -2.02 18.84 11.61
C ALA A 49 -3.45 18.26 11.47
N GLU A 50 -4.45 19.12 11.21
CA GLU A 50 -5.83 18.73 10.98
C GLU A 50 -5.97 17.79 9.77
N LEU A 51 -5.37 18.12 8.64
CA LEU A 51 -5.39 17.28 7.44
C LEU A 51 -4.59 15.98 7.64
N GLY A 52 -3.53 16.02 8.45
CA GLY A 52 -2.78 14.85 8.84
C GLY A 52 -3.60 13.89 9.68
N PHE A 53 -4.31 14.40 10.69
CA PHE A 53 -5.25 13.59 11.48
C PHE A 53 -6.38 13.03 10.63
N ALA A 54 -6.99 13.83 9.76
CA ALA A 54 -8.04 13.37 8.85
C ALA A 54 -7.53 12.27 7.89
N PHE A 55 -6.25 12.29 7.49
CA PHE A 55 -5.64 11.19 6.75
C PHE A 55 -5.60 9.91 7.62
N ILE A 56 -5.11 9.99 8.87
CA ILE A 56 -5.00 8.84 9.77
C ILE A 56 -6.39 8.26 10.07
N GLU A 57 -7.38 9.06 10.41
CA GLU A 57 -8.77 8.65 10.65
C GLU A 57 -9.35 7.90 9.44
N ARG A 58 -9.05 8.37 8.22
CA ARG A 58 -9.46 7.67 7.00
C ARG A 58 -8.80 6.29 6.89
N GLN A 59 -7.55 6.12 7.34
CA GLN A 59 -6.93 4.80 7.33
C GLN A 59 -7.64 3.84 8.29
N TRP A 60 -8.05 4.29 9.47
CA TRP A 60 -8.81 3.49 10.43
C TRP A 60 -10.20 3.11 9.89
N SER A 61 -10.91 4.06 9.28
CA SER A 61 -12.28 3.82 8.80
C SER A 61 -12.40 2.82 7.65
N ARG A 62 -11.31 2.51 6.93
CA ARG A 62 -11.35 1.61 5.76
C ARG A 62 -11.88 0.22 6.06
N ALA A 63 -11.51 -0.34 7.20
CA ALA A 63 -11.98 -1.67 7.62
C ALA A 63 -13.47 -1.62 7.98
N GLU A 64 -13.92 -0.58 8.68
CA GLU A 64 -15.31 -0.38 9.10
C GLU A 64 -16.24 -0.15 7.90
N THR A 65 -15.78 0.60 6.90
CA THR A 65 -16.53 0.88 5.67
C THR A 65 -16.50 -0.26 4.66
N GLY A 66 -15.67 -1.28 4.89
CA GLY A 66 -15.49 -2.40 3.96
C GLY A 66 -14.67 -2.05 2.72
N GLU A 67 -14.02 -0.89 2.69
CA GLU A 67 -13.13 -0.49 1.58
C GLU A 67 -11.85 -1.32 1.53
N GLY A 68 -11.39 -1.82 2.70
CA GLY A 68 -10.13 -2.55 2.80
C GLY A 68 -9.46 -2.36 4.15
N ILE A 69 -8.15 -2.56 4.21
CA ILE A 69 -7.33 -2.30 5.40
C ILE A 69 -6.10 -1.47 5.01
N SER A 70 -5.68 -0.59 5.91
CA SER A 70 -4.50 0.25 5.71
C SER A 70 -3.59 0.18 6.92
N LEU A 71 -2.32 -0.15 6.69
CA LEU A 71 -1.30 -0.33 7.70
C LEU A 71 -0.18 0.70 7.53
N ALA A 72 0.31 1.22 8.63
CA ALA A 72 1.56 1.95 8.64
C ALA A 72 2.73 0.99 8.42
N VAL A 73 3.62 1.35 7.51
CA VAL A 73 4.90 0.69 7.34
C VAL A 73 5.87 1.32 8.32
N ALA A 74 6.11 0.66 9.44
CA ALA A 74 7.02 1.13 10.47
C ALA A 74 8.40 0.46 10.33
N ASP A 75 9.46 1.20 10.65
CA ASP A 75 10.81 0.67 10.80
C ASP A 75 10.84 -0.24 12.04
N VAL A 76 11.24 -1.50 11.89
CA VAL A 76 11.17 -2.48 12.98
C VAL A 76 12.00 -2.09 14.22
N SER A 77 13.07 -1.31 14.02
CA SER A 77 14.00 -0.92 15.10
C SER A 77 13.52 0.30 15.90
N THR A 78 12.78 1.22 15.29
CA THR A 78 12.37 2.48 15.92
C THR A 78 10.86 2.59 16.11
N ASP A 79 10.08 1.72 15.47
CA ASP A 79 8.61 1.77 15.35
C ASP A 79 8.06 3.04 14.71
N GLU A 80 8.93 3.87 14.11
CA GLU A 80 8.51 5.06 13.40
C GLU A 80 7.87 4.72 12.05
N ALA A 81 6.69 5.26 11.77
CA ALA A 81 6.05 5.11 10.46
C ALA A 81 6.91 5.76 9.36
N ARG A 82 7.07 5.03 8.26
CA ARG A 82 7.86 5.41 7.08
C ARG A 82 7.06 5.32 5.79
N GLY A 83 5.81 4.89 5.86
CA GLY A 83 4.97 4.71 4.69
C GLY A 83 3.64 4.05 4.99
N VAL A 84 2.96 3.64 3.94
CA VAL A 84 1.71 2.89 3.98
C VAL A 84 1.81 1.61 3.16
N ALA A 85 1.11 0.58 3.60
CA ALA A 85 0.70 -0.56 2.79
C ALA A 85 -0.81 -0.75 2.98
N VAL A 86 -1.55 -0.80 1.88
CA VAL A 86 -3.02 -0.85 1.89
C VAL A 86 -3.52 -1.98 0.99
N LEU A 87 -4.54 -2.71 1.44
CA LEU A 87 -5.35 -3.59 0.61
C LEU A 87 -6.73 -2.97 0.41
N LEU A 88 -7.13 -2.81 -0.84
CA LEU A 88 -8.43 -2.26 -1.23
C LEU A 88 -9.26 -3.34 -1.90
N VAL A 89 -10.47 -3.56 -1.40
CA VAL A 89 -11.41 -4.53 -1.94
C VAL A 89 -11.77 -4.15 -3.38
N ARG A 90 -11.77 -5.14 -4.27
CA ARG A 90 -12.20 -5.00 -5.64
C ARG A 90 -13.63 -5.51 -5.82
N PRO A 91 -14.34 -5.08 -6.90
CA PRO A 91 -15.68 -5.59 -7.19
C PRO A 91 -15.74 -7.11 -7.39
N GLN A 92 -14.66 -7.71 -7.88
CA GLN A 92 -14.57 -9.17 -8.05
C GLN A 92 -14.38 -9.85 -6.69
N PRO A 93 -15.19 -10.88 -6.35
CA PRO A 93 -15.04 -11.61 -5.10
C PRO A 93 -13.66 -12.22 -4.94
N GLY A 94 -13.06 -12.06 -3.75
CA GLY A 94 -11.73 -12.59 -3.43
C GLY A 94 -10.56 -11.87 -4.08
N VAL A 95 -10.79 -10.70 -4.70
CA VAL A 95 -9.75 -9.87 -5.31
C VAL A 95 -9.54 -8.60 -4.51
N VAL A 96 -8.28 -8.26 -4.26
CA VAL A 96 -7.89 -6.98 -3.65
C VAL A 96 -6.79 -6.31 -4.46
N GLY A 97 -6.80 -4.98 -4.46
CA GLY A 97 -5.70 -4.18 -4.97
C GLY A 97 -4.73 -3.85 -3.83
N ILE A 98 -3.42 -3.94 -4.07
CA ILE A 98 -2.39 -3.47 -3.13
C ILE A 98 -1.87 -2.11 -3.57
N GLY A 99 -1.77 -1.18 -2.61
CA GLY A 99 -1.14 0.12 -2.77
C GLY A 99 -0.10 0.35 -1.69
N TYR A 100 0.93 1.14 -1.98
CA TYR A 100 1.99 1.44 -1.02
C TYR A 100 2.77 2.68 -1.42
N TRP A 101 3.34 3.33 -0.43
CA TRP A 101 4.38 4.34 -0.60
C TRP A 101 5.31 4.36 0.61
N VAL A 102 6.51 4.89 0.40
CA VAL A 102 7.52 5.10 1.45
C VAL A 102 8.05 6.53 1.31
N VAL A 103 8.15 7.23 2.45
CA VAL A 103 8.68 8.60 2.51
C VAL A 103 10.11 8.68 1.96
N PRO A 104 10.51 9.81 1.33
CA PRO A 104 11.79 9.92 0.63
C PRO A 104 13.01 9.47 1.44
N ARG A 105 13.12 9.90 2.70
CA ARG A 105 14.28 9.59 3.56
C ARG A 105 14.42 8.09 3.90
N ALA A 106 13.37 7.30 3.72
CA ALA A 106 13.36 5.87 4.04
C ALA A 106 13.43 4.96 2.79
N ARG A 107 13.48 5.55 1.59
CA ARG A 107 13.62 4.79 0.33
C ARG A 107 14.98 4.10 0.21
N GLY A 108 15.07 3.08 -0.64
CA GLY A 108 16.31 2.33 -0.89
C GLY A 108 16.70 1.34 0.22
N ARG A 109 15.88 1.19 1.25
CA ARG A 109 16.13 0.32 2.41
C ARG A 109 15.30 -0.98 2.39
N GLY A 110 14.59 -1.27 1.30
CA GLY A 110 13.77 -2.48 1.17
C GLY A 110 12.36 -2.39 1.75
N LEU A 111 12.00 -1.32 2.51
CA LEU A 111 10.74 -1.24 3.25
C LEU A 111 9.51 -1.55 2.38
N ALA A 112 9.42 -0.98 1.17
CA ALA A 112 8.30 -1.25 0.27
C ALA A 112 8.22 -2.72 -0.14
N THR A 113 9.35 -3.33 -0.50
CA THR A 113 9.41 -4.74 -0.93
C THR A 113 8.99 -5.69 0.19
N HIS A 114 9.52 -5.50 1.39
CA HIS A 114 9.18 -6.28 2.57
C HIS A 114 7.69 -6.11 2.94
N SER A 115 7.18 -4.88 2.96
CA SER A 115 5.79 -4.59 3.26
C SER A 115 4.82 -5.24 2.27
N VAL A 116 5.11 -5.11 0.98
CA VAL A 116 4.30 -5.71 -0.09
C VAL A 116 4.34 -7.23 -0.01
N GLY A 117 5.52 -7.80 0.22
CA GLY A 117 5.73 -9.25 0.38
C GLY A 117 4.93 -9.83 1.55
N LEU A 118 5.08 -9.24 2.75
CA LEU A 118 4.38 -9.66 3.97
C LEU A 118 2.86 -9.54 3.81
N LEU A 119 2.37 -8.36 3.40
CA LEU A 119 0.93 -8.11 3.33
C LEU A 119 0.25 -8.96 2.27
N SER A 120 0.86 -9.14 1.09
CA SER A 120 0.31 -9.98 0.05
C SER A 120 0.35 -11.47 0.41
N HIS A 121 1.42 -11.94 1.08
CA HIS A 121 1.50 -13.32 1.57
C HIS A 121 0.38 -13.61 2.58
N TRP A 122 0.26 -12.78 3.61
CA TRP A 122 -0.81 -12.92 4.60
C TRP A 122 -2.20 -12.91 3.95
N ALA A 123 -2.47 -11.97 3.05
CA ALA A 123 -3.77 -11.88 2.38
C ALA A 123 -4.15 -13.19 1.66
N LEU A 124 -3.18 -13.81 0.97
CA LEU A 124 -3.39 -15.05 0.21
C LEU A 124 -3.41 -16.31 1.07
N ALA A 125 -2.59 -16.37 2.13
CA ALA A 125 -2.46 -17.53 2.98
C ALA A 125 -3.55 -17.60 4.08
N GLU A 126 -3.88 -16.47 4.68
CA GLU A 126 -4.71 -16.38 5.89
C GLU A 126 -5.91 -15.45 5.72
N GLY A 127 -5.80 -14.41 4.90
CA GLY A 127 -6.82 -13.37 4.71
C GLY A 127 -8.01 -13.79 3.82
N GLY A 128 -8.04 -15.03 3.31
CA GLY A 128 -9.12 -15.53 2.46
C GLY A 128 -9.19 -14.88 1.08
N ILE A 129 -8.09 -14.26 0.62
CA ILE A 129 -7.96 -13.61 -0.68
C ILE A 129 -7.44 -14.61 -1.71
N ALA A 130 -8.07 -14.65 -2.89
CA ALA A 130 -7.63 -15.50 -4.00
C ALA A 130 -6.57 -14.82 -4.88
N ARG A 131 -6.61 -13.47 -4.94
CA ARG A 131 -5.75 -12.67 -5.81
C ARG A 131 -5.48 -11.29 -5.22
N VAL A 132 -4.21 -10.91 -5.19
CA VAL A 132 -3.74 -9.55 -4.92
C VAL A 132 -3.21 -8.97 -6.22
N GLU A 133 -3.67 -7.78 -6.61
CA GLU A 133 -3.24 -7.11 -7.83
C GLU A 133 -2.70 -5.70 -7.55
N ALA A 134 -1.83 -5.23 -8.43
CA ALA A 134 -1.33 -3.86 -8.43
C ALA A 134 -1.37 -3.28 -9.84
N TRP A 135 -1.70 -1.99 -9.94
CA TRP A 135 -1.70 -1.22 -11.18
C TRP A 135 -0.67 -0.11 -11.07
N VAL A 136 0.31 -0.12 -11.96
CA VAL A 136 1.47 0.76 -11.90
C VAL A 136 1.63 1.47 -13.23
N GLU A 137 1.92 2.77 -13.20
CA GLU A 137 2.28 3.49 -14.42
C GLU A 137 3.52 2.87 -15.10
N PRO A 138 3.58 2.80 -16.44
CA PRO A 138 4.73 2.24 -17.16
C PRO A 138 6.07 2.89 -16.78
N GLU A 139 6.07 4.18 -16.49
CA GLU A 139 7.26 4.96 -16.13
C GLU A 139 7.72 4.72 -14.69
N ASN A 140 6.86 4.18 -13.81
CA ASN A 140 7.20 3.89 -12.43
C ASN A 140 7.94 2.55 -12.30
N THR A 141 9.12 2.48 -12.88
CA THR A 141 9.95 1.26 -12.90
C THR A 141 10.39 0.81 -11.51
N VAL A 142 10.49 1.74 -10.56
CA VAL A 142 10.80 1.44 -9.15
C VAL A 142 9.70 0.60 -8.52
N SER A 143 8.43 1.00 -8.69
CA SER A 143 7.29 0.23 -8.17
C SER A 143 7.16 -1.13 -8.86
N GLN A 144 7.38 -1.20 -10.18
CA GLN A 144 7.41 -2.47 -10.91
C GLN A 144 8.45 -3.42 -10.32
N ARG A 145 9.67 -2.92 -10.06
CA ARG A 145 10.73 -3.73 -9.45
C ARG A 145 10.38 -4.21 -8.04
N VAL A 146 9.73 -3.37 -7.21
CA VAL A 146 9.23 -3.76 -5.89
C VAL A 146 8.27 -4.95 -6.00
N LEU A 147 7.32 -4.88 -6.92
CA LEU A 147 6.33 -5.94 -7.13
C LEU A 147 6.97 -7.24 -7.61
N GLU A 148 7.89 -7.18 -8.58
CA GLU A 148 8.61 -8.35 -9.07
C GLU A 148 9.37 -9.06 -7.94
N VAL A 149 10.12 -8.30 -7.12
CA VAL A 149 10.89 -8.86 -6.00
C VAL A 149 9.95 -9.41 -4.90
N ALA A 150 8.77 -8.81 -4.71
CA ALA A 150 7.74 -9.31 -3.79
C ALA A 150 6.97 -10.53 -4.34
N GLY A 151 7.32 -11.06 -5.50
CA GLY A 151 6.75 -12.28 -6.07
C GLY A 151 5.51 -12.06 -6.93
N PHE A 152 5.22 -10.82 -7.34
CA PHE A 152 4.14 -10.55 -8.29
C PHE A 152 4.58 -10.84 -9.72
N ARG A 153 3.65 -11.33 -10.53
CA ARG A 153 3.83 -11.56 -11.96
C ARG A 153 3.21 -10.43 -12.77
N ARG A 154 3.94 -9.95 -13.77
CA ARG A 154 3.43 -9.00 -14.75
C ARG A 154 2.48 -9.72 -15.72
N GLU A 155 1.25 -9.22 -15.85
CA GLU A 155 0.24 -9.84 -16.72
C GLU A 155 0.01 -9.09 -18.02
N GLY A 156 0.21 -7.78 -18.05
CA GLY A 156 -0.02 -6.99 -19.26
C GLY A 156 -0.12 -5.49 -18.99
N VAL A 157 -0.67 -4.78 -19.97
CA VAL A 157 -0.90 -3.33 -19.92
C VAL A 157 -2.35 -3.03 -20.28
N LEU A 158 -3.02 -2.27 -19.42
CA LEU A 158 -4.33 -1.68 -19.68
C LEU A 158 -4.14 -0.24 -20.17
N ARG A 159 -4.52 0.02 -21.41
CA ARG A 159 -4.35 1.36 -22.00
C ARG A 159 -5.35 2.35 -21.42
N SER A 160 -4.89 3.56 -21.10
CA SER A 160 -5.71 4.68 -20.61
C SER A 160 -6.59 4.30 -19.42
N PHE A 161 -6.07 3.45 -18.52
CA PHE A 161 -6.84 2.85 -17.45
C PHE A 161 -6.82 3.69 -16.17
N LEU A 162 -5.64 4.20 -15.76
CA LEU A 162 -5.51 5.07 -14.60
C LEU A 162 -6.11 6.44 -14.89
N SER A 163 -6.92 6.93 -13.97
CA SER A 163 -7.61 8.23 -14.11
C SER A 163 -7.06 9.21 -13.08
N TYR A 164 -6.57 10.33 -13.53
CA TYR A 164 -6.17 11.49 -12.75
C TYR A 164 -7.12 12.66 -13.05
N ALA A 165 -7.04 13.75 -12.29
CA ALA A 165 -7.97 14.88 -12.40
C ALA A 165 -8.09 15.42 -13.84
N GLU A 166 -6.96 15.51 -14.57
CA GLU A 166 -6.92 16.12 -15.92
C GLU A 166 -6.34 15.20 -17.00
N SER A 167 -6.00 13.95 -16.64
CA SER A 167 -5.33 13.03 -17.56
C SER A 167 -5.66 11.57 -17.30
N ARG A 168 -5.27 10.72 -18.22
CA ARG A 168 -5.28 9.26 -18.05
C ARG A 168 -3.91 8.70 -18.39
N ALA A 169 -3.54 7.61 -17.72
CA ALA A 169 -2.31 6.88 -18.00
C ALA A 169 -2.60 5.38 -18.21
N ASP A 170 -1.67 4.70 -18.85
CA ASP A 170 -1.68 3.25 -18.97
C ASP A 170 -1.35 2.64 -17.59
N ALA A 171 -1.82 1.41 -17.36
CA ALA A 171 -1.50 0.64 -16.17
C ALA A 171 -0.81 -0.67 -16.55
N VAL A 172 0.40 -0.89 -16.06
CA VAL A 172 1.00 -2.21 -16.02
C VAL A 172 0.35 -2.99 -14.89
N VAL A 173 -0.24 -4.13 -15.21
CA VAL A 173 -0.93 -5.00 -14.25
C VAL A 173 0.03 -6.04 -13.72
N PHE A 174 0.11 -6.12 -12.41
CA PHE A 174 0.81 -7.16 -11.67
C PHE A 174 -0.17 -7.92 -10.78
N SER A 175 0.06 -9.21 -10.55
CA SER A 175 -0.72 -10.00 -9.64
C SER A 175 0.10 -11.03 -8.89
N ARG A 176 -0.42 -11.43 -7.73
CA ARG A 176 0.02 -12.57 -6.95
C ARG A 176 -1.21 -13.36 -6.54
N THR A 177 -1.17 -14.67 -6.65
CA THR A 177 -2.30 -15.57 -6.38
C THR A 177 -1.95 -16.61 -5.33
N VAL A 178 -2.93 -17.37 -4.87
CA VAL A 178 -2.72 -18.47 -3.91
C VAL A 178 -1.69 -19.48 -4.45
N ALA A 179 -1.65 -19.71 -5.78
CA ALA A 179 -0.68 -20.62 -6.40
C ALA A 179 0.79 -20.11 -6.31
N ASP A 180 1.03 -18.85 -5.97
CA ASP A 180 2.36 -18.24 -5.86
C ASP A 180 2.90 -18.25 -4.40
N VAL A 181 2.13 -18.77 -3.43
CA VAL A 181 2.51 -18.86 -1.99
C VAL A 181 2.76 -20.27 -1.48
N TRP A 182 2.45 -21.29 -2.31
CA TRP A 182 2.62 -22.74 -1.98
C TRP A 182 3.64 -23.42 -2.89
#